data_3c395593637cb2dd9e91be0b250c9f53
#
_entry.id   3c395593637cb2dd9e91be0b250c9f53
#
_cell.length_a   1.000
_cell.length_b   1.000
_cell.length_c   1.000
_cell.angle_alpha   90.00
_cell.angle_beta   90.00
_cell.angle_gamma   90.00
#
_symmetry.space_group_name_H-M   'P 1'
#
loop_
_entity.id
_entity.type
_entity.pdbx_description
1 polymer ?
#
loop_
_entity_poly.entity_id
_entity_poly.type
_entity_poly.pdbx_seq_one_letter_code
_entity_poly.pdbx_strand_id
1 'polypeptide(L)'
;KLRCYVVVELKAVSFEPEFAGKLNFYVNAVNELMKSESDNPTIGLLICKDKDQTEVQWAFQGIETPMGVATYDNIRLQEIKSQLPSEEAIQKRLEQAEEYISKLKEKNK
;
A
#
# COMPACT_ATOMS: atom_id res chain seq x y z
N LYS A 1 18.99 -8.80 -10.02
CA LYS A 1 17.55 -8.58 -10.02
C LYS A 1 17.05 -8.22 -8.64
N LEU A 2 16.37 -7.10 -8.55
CA LEU A 2 15.70 -6.71 -7.33
C LEU A 2 14.42 -7.54 -7.19
N ARG A 3 14.34 -8.33 -6.13
CA ARG A 3 13.11 -9.04 -5.79
C ARG A 3 12.51 -8.35 -4.57
N CYS A 4 11.34 -7.78 -4.75
CA CYS A 4 10.60 -7.19 -3.64
C CYS A 4 9.11 -7.25 -3.95
N TYR A 5 8.33 -7.23 -2.89
CA TYR A 5 6.89 -7.06 -3.03
C TYR A 5 6.58 -5.57 -3.16
N VAL A 6 5.56 -5.27 -3.91
CA VAL A 6 5.03 -3.91 -4.03
C VAL A 6 3.56 -3.95 -3.66
N VAL A 7 3.20 -3.19 -2.64
CA VAL A 7 1.80 -3.05 -2.23
C VAL A 7 1.25 -1.80 -2.89
N VAL A 8 0.28 -1.97 -3.77
CA VAL A 8 -0.36 -0.85 -4.48
C VAL A 8 -1.78 -0.69 -3.96
N GLU A 9 -2.11 0.51 -3.51
CA GLU A 9 -3.46 0.84 -3.09
C GLU A 9 -4.00 1.97 -3.97
N LEU A 10 -5.17 1.73 -4.57
CA LEU A 10 -5.82 2.69 -5.44
C LEU A 10 -7.00 3.32 -4.70
N LYS A 11 -6.98 4.65 -4.59
CA LYS A 11 -8.06 5.43 -3.97
C LYS A 11 -8.66 6.37 -5.00
N ALA A 12 -9.96 6.31 -5.21
CA ALA A 12 -10.66 7.17 -6.15
C ALA A 12 -11.00 8.55 -5.57
N VAL A 13 -10.31 8.93 -4.50
CA VAL A 13 -10.53 10.18 -3.77
C VAL A 13 -9.20 10.90 -3.57
N SER A 14 -9.26 12.12 -3.07
CA SER A 14 -8.08 12.90 -2.71
C SER A 14 -7.30 12.21 -1.59
N PHE A 15 -6.00 12.46 -1.53
CA PHE A 15 -5.16 11.92 -0.46
C PHE A 15 -5.68 12.36 0.92
N GLU A 16 -5.71 11.41 1.85
CA GLU A 16 -6.01 11.67 3.25
C GLU A 16 -4.89 11.09 4.12
N PRO A 17 -4.51 11.76 5.22
CA PRO A 17 -3.40 11.30 6.07
C PRO A 17 -3.55 9.87 6.58
N GLU A 18 -4.77 9.42 6.82
CA GLU A 18 -5.05 8.06 7.29
C GLU A 18 -4.57 7.00 6.32
N PHE A 19 -4.51 7.33 5.02
CA PHE A 19 -4.07 6.40 3.99
C PHE A 19 -2.60 6.00 4.18
N ALA A 20 -1.77 6.93 4.65
CA ALA A 20 -0.36 6.67 4.89
C ALA A 20 -0.16 5.61 5.98
N GLY A 21 -0.89 5.72 7.07
CA GLY A 21 -0.84 4.77 8.18
C GLY A 21 -1.32 3.38 7.77
N LYS A 22 -2.41 3.32 7.03
CA LYS A 22 -2.95 2.05 6.52
C LYS A 22 -1.97 1.38 5.56
N LEU A 23 -1.43 2.13 4.62
CA LEU A 23 -0.46 1.58 3.67
C LEU A 23 0.77 1.07 4.40
N ASN A 24 1.29 1.83 5.36
CA ASN A 24 2.42 1.41 6.17
C ASN A 24 2.14 0.08 6.88
N PHE A 25 0.95 -0.06 7.43
CA PHE A 25 0.54 -1.31 8.07
C PHE A 25 0.57 -2.48 7.09
N TYR A 26 0.02 -2.29 5.89
CA TYR A 26 -0.01 -3.36 4.87
C TYR A 26 1.40 -3.72 4.39
N VAL A 27 2.26 -2.74 4.19
CA VAL A 27 3.65 -2.98 3.77
C VAL A 27 4.37 -3.81 4.84
N ASN A 28 4.21 -3.45 6.11
CA ASN A 28 4.81 -4.21 7.21
C ASN A 28 4.24 -5.62 7.30
N ALA A 29 2.94 -5.79 7.07
CA ALA A 29 2.31 -7.10 7.05
C ALA A 29 2.90 -8.00 5.96
N VAL A 30 3.11 -7.46 4.76
CA VAL A 30 3.71 -8.21 3.66
C VAL A 30 5.16 -8.60 3.99
N ASN A 31 5.93 -7.67 4.58
CA ASN A 31 7.29 -7.96 5.01
C ASN A 31 7.34 -9.13 6.00
N GLU A 32 6.41 -9.16 6.95
CA GLU A 32 6.42 -10.20 8.00
C GLU A 32 5.87 -11.53 7.52
N LEU A 33 4.88 -11.51 6.64
CA LEU A 33 4.14 -12.72 6.28
C LEU A 33 4.56 -13.35 4.97
N MET A 34 5.10 -12.58 4.03
CA MET A 34 5.34 -13.03 2.67
C MET A 34 6.79 -12.91 2.23
N LYS A 35 7.52 -11.93 2.76
CA LYS A 35 8.89 -11.66 2.34
C LYS A 35 9.83 -12.77 2.80
N SER A 36 10.68 -13.27 1.89
CA SER A 36 11.77 -14.17 2.25
C SER A 36 13.02 -13.37 2.59
N GLU A 37 14.02 -14.03 3.18
CA GLU A 37 15.29 -13.38 3.54
C GLU A 37 16.03 -12.81 2.32
N SER A 38 15.83 -13.42 1.15
CA SER A 38 16.48 -12.97 -0.09
C SER A 38 15.77 -11.81 -0.76
N ASP A 39 14.58 -11.44 -0.29
CA ASP A 39 13.83 -10.33 -0.87
C ASP A 39 14.27 -9.00 -0.26
N ASN A 40 14.24 -7.95 -1.08
CA ASN A 40 14.41 -6.58 -0.60
C ASN A 40 13.15 -6.13 0.15
N PRO A 41 13.25 -5.08 0.96
CA PRO A 41 12.09 -4.57 1.68
C PRO A 41 10.91 -4.24 0.77
N THR A 42 9.72 -4.50 1.24
CA THR A 42 8.48 -4.22 0.51
C THR A 42 8.28 -2.73 0.33
N ILE A 43 7.81 -2.34 -0.85
CA ILE A 43 7.53 -0.95 -1.19
C ILE A 43 6.02 -0.74 -1.22
N GLY A 44 5.55 0.39 -0.71
CA GLY A 44 4.15 0.78 -0.79
C GLY A 44 3.94 1.90 -1.80
N LEU A 45 2.88 1.81 -2.59
CA LEU A 45 2.50 2.84 -3.54
C LEU A 45 1.01 3.13 -3.40
N LEU A 46 0.70 4.38 -3.10
CA LEU A 46 -0.67 4.87 -3.01
C LEU A 46 -0.97 5.72 -4.24
N ILE A 47 -2.06 5.41 -4.93
CA ILE A 47 -2.50 6.17 -6.10
C ILE A 47 -3.82 6.84 -5.76
N CYS A 48 -3.85 8.17 -5.76
CA CYS A 48 -5.01 8.97 -5.38
C CYS A 48 -5.48 9.84 -6.55
N LYS A 49 -6.68 10.38 -6.42
CA LYS A 49 -7.21 11.35 -7.39
C LYS A 49 -6.36 12.61 -7.43
N ASP A 50 -6.05 13.17 -6.27
CA ASP A 50 -5.17 14.33 -6.13
C ASP A 50 -4.53 14.33 -4.74
N LYS A 51 -3.61 15.26 -4.51
CA LYS A 51 -2.91 15.35 -3.24
C LYS A 51 -2.43 16.78 -3.00
N ASP A 52 -2.32 17.15 -1.72
CA ASP A 52 -1.60 18.33 -1.27
C ASP A 52 -0.22 17.88 -0.84
N GLN A 53 0.83 18.47 -1.40
CA GLN A 53 2.20 18.05 -1.15
C GLN A 53 2.60 18.21 0.31
N THR A 54 2.18 19.27 0.96
CA THR A 54 2.48 19.49 2.38
C THR A 54 1.80 18.46 3.26
N GLU A 55 0.56 18.14 2.97
CA GLU A 55 -0.19 17.13 3.71
C GLU A 55 0.46 15.74 3.58
N VAL A 56 0.89 15.39 2.37
CA VAL A 56 1.61 14.13 2.14
C VAL A 56 2.90 14.10 2.95
N GLN A 57 3.67 15.18 2.91
CA GLN A 57 4.93 15.27 3.62
C GLN A 57 4.75 15.08 5.13
N TRP A 58 3.74 15.72 5.69
CA TRP A 58 3.46 15.59 7.12
C TRP A 58 2.93 14.23 7.49
N ALA A 59 2.09 13.64 6.63
CA ALA A 59 1.55 12.31 6.90
C ALA A 59 2.62 11.23 6.89
N PHE A 60 3.68 11.41 6.09
CA PHE A 60 4.76 10.43 5.97
C PHE A 60 5.90 10.69 6.96
N GLN A 61 5.85 11.80 7.68
CA GLN A 61 6.90 12.14 8.64
C GLN A 61 7.00 11.06 9.71
N GLY A 62 8.20 10.58 9.96
CA GLY A 62 8.44 9.52 10.95
C GLY A 62 8.21 8.11 10.43
N ILE A 63 7.71 7.94 9.21
CA ILE A 63 7.53 6.63 8.59
C ILE A 63 8.79 6.29 7.81
N GLU A 64 9.47 5.22 8.21
CA GLU A 64 10.72 4.80 7.55
C GLU A 64 10.49 3.84 6.39
N THR A 65 9.30 3.28 6.30
CA THR A 65 8.94 2.34 5.25
C THR A 65 8.99 3.03 3.88
N PRO A 66 9.59 2.40 2.85
CA PRO A 66 9.64 3.01 1.51
C PRO A 66 8.25 3.05 0.88
N MET A 67 7.66 4.24 0.84
CA MET A 67 6.32 4.45 0.31
C MET A 67 6.29 5.70 -0.55
N GLY A 68 5.41 5.71 -1.53
CA GLY A 68 5.20 6.85 -2.40
C GLY A 68 3.74 7.09 -2.67
N VAL A 69 3.42 8.31 -3.08
CA VAL A 69 2.07 8.70 -3.48
C VAL A 69 2.12 9.26 -4.90
N ALA A 70 1.27 8.75 -5.75
CA ALA A 70 1.10 9.25 -7.11
C ALA A 70 -0.35 9.68 -7.31
N THR A 71 -0.59 10.50 -8.32
CA THR A 71 -1.94 10.97 -8.65
C THR A 71 -2.31 10.52 -10.05
N TYR A 72 -3.61 10.48 -10.33
CA TYR A 72 -4.12 10.09 -11.64
C TYR A 72 -3.63 11.00 -12.75
N ASP A 73 -3.38 12.26 -12.46
CA ASP A 73 -2.92 13.23 -13.44
C ASP A 73 -1.51 12.91 -13.96
N ASN A 74 -0.69 12.25 -13.14
CA ASN A 74 0.68 11.91 -13.47
C ASN A 74 0.83 10.49 -14.00
N ILE A 75 -0.26 9.74 -14.05
CA ILE A 75 -0.26 8.35 -14.45
C ILE A 75 -1.33 8.16 -15.53
N ARG A 76 -0.96 7.48 -16.59
CA ARG A 76 -1.95 7.12 -17.62
C ARG A 76 -2.84 6.03 -17.03
N LEU A 77 -3.92 6.46 -16.42
CA LEU A 77 -4.81 5.62 -15.64
C LEU A 77 -5.29 4.38 -16.41
N GLN A 78 -5.56 4.54 -17.70
CA GLN A 78 -6.06 3.44 -18.52
C GLN A 78 -5.01 2.34 -18.74
N GLU A 79 -3.74 2.72 -18.89
CA GLU A 79 -2.67 1.74 -19.04
C GLU A 79 -2.46 0.96 -17.75
N ILE A 80 -2.57 1.64 -16.61
CA ILE A 80 -2.42 1.01 -15.31
C ILE A 80 -3.60 0.10 -15.01
N LYS A 81 -4.82 0.55 -15.29
CA LYS A 81 -6.02 -0.25 -15.07
C LYS A 81 -6.03 -1.54 -15.88
N SER A 82 -5.39 -1.54 -17.04
CA SER A 82 -5.31 -2.75 -17.87
C SER A 82 -4.30 -3.76 -17.34
N GLN A 83 -3.35 -3.34 -16.51
CA GLN A 83 -2.27 -4.17 -15.99
C GLN A 83 -2.44 -4.56 -14.53
N LEU A 84 -3.23 -3.80 -13.77
CA LEU A 84 -3.48 -4.08 -12.36
C LEU A 84 -4.78 -4.85 -12.19
N PRO A 85 -4.90 -5.65 -11.14
CA PRO A 85 -6.19 -6.23 -10.76
C PRO A 85 -7.20 -5.12 -10.53
N SER A 86 -8.48 -5.45 -10.67
CA SER A 86 -9.55 -4.47 -10.40
C SER A 86 -9.45 -3.95 -8.96
N GLU A 87 -10.02 -2.76 -8.74
CA GLU A 87 -10.09 -2.18 -7.39
C GLU A 87 -10.75 -3.17 -6.42
N GLU A 88 -11.81 -3.86 -6.86
CA GLU A 88 -12.45 -4.89 -6.05
C GLU A 88 -11.53 -6.03 -5.69
N ALA A 89 -10.71 -6.49 -6.65
CA ALA A 89 -9.77 -7.58 -6.40
C ALA A 89 -8.69 -7.18 -5.41
N ILE A 90 -8.19 -5.95 -5.51
CA ILE A 90 -7.21 -5.41 -4.57
C ILE A 90 -7.82 -5.30 -3.18
N GLN A 91 -9.03 -4.73 -3.10
CA GLN A 91 -9.75 -4.57 -1.84
C GLN A 91 -10.00 -5.91 -1.16
N LYS A 92 -10.41 -6.91 -1.95
CA LYS A 92 -10.67 -8.24 -1.44
C LYS A 92 -9.42 -8.88 -0.86
N ARG A 93 -8.28 -8.72 -1.52
CA ARG A 93 -7.00 -9.25 -1.02
C ARG A 93 -6.57 -8.55 0.27
N LEU A 94 -6.80 -7.24 0.36
CA LEU A 94 -6.49 -6.49 1.59
C LEU A 94 -7.36 -6.96 2.75
N GLU A 95 -8.65 -7.20 2.50
CA GLU A 95 -9.56 -7.72 3.51
C GLU A 95 -9.13 -9.10 3.99
N GLN A 96 -8.70 -9.96 3.08
CA GLN A 96 -8.20 -11.30 3.42
C GLN A 96 -6.94 -11.20 4.28
N ALA A 97 -6.05 -10.26 3.97
CA ALA A 97 -4.84 -10.05 4.74
C ALA A 97 -5.17 -9.55 6.15
N GLU A 98 -6.10 -8.62 6.27
CA GLU A 98 -6.57 -8.11 7.57
C GLU A 98 -7.18 -9.23 8.41
N GLU A 99 -7.99 -10.08 7.79
CA GLU A 99 -8.61 -11.22 8.46
C GLU A 99 -7.55 -12.20 8.96
N TYR A 100 -6.57 -12.50 8.13
CA TYR A 100 -5.46 -13.38 8.51
C TYR A 100 -4.69 -12.82 9.70
N ILE A 101 -4.38 -11.53 9.69
CA ILE A 101 -3.68 -10.85 10.77
C ILE A 101 -4.50 -10.90 12.06
N SER A 102 -5.82 -10.69 11.96
CA SER A 102 -6.71 -10.77 13.11
C SER A 102 -6.68 -12.15 13.74
N LYS A 103 -6.68 -13.20 12.93
CA LYS A 103 -6.60 -14.58 13.41
C LYS A 103 -5.28 -14.86 14.10
N LEU A 104 -4.18 -14.33 13.60
CA LEU A 104 -2.87 -14.46 14.24
C LEU A 104 -2.86 -13.78 15.61
N LYS A 105 -3.46 -12.61 15.74
CA LYS A 105 -3.56 -11.91 17.02
C LYS A 105 -4.38 -12.68 18.03
N GLU A 106 -5.44 -13.33 17.62
CA GLU A 106 -6.25 -14.17 18.50
C GLU A 106 -5.46 -15.36 19.03
N LYS A 107 -4.64 -15.99 18.18
CA LYS A 107 -3.82 -17.14 18.60
C LYS A 107 -2.73 -16.79 19.58
N ASN A 108 -2.28 -15.54 19.61
CA ASN A 108 -1.18 -15.10 20.45
C ASN A 108 -1.63 -14.40 21.74
N LYS A 109 -2.90 -14.50 22.07
CA LYS A 109 -3.42 -13.99 23.34
C LYS A 109 -3.18 -14.98 24.48
#